data_3e68900928d6ce0eab3020006a0a8836
#
_entry.id   3e68900928d6ce0eab3020006a0a8836
#
_cell.length_a   1.000
_cell.length_b   1.000
_cell.length_c   1.000
_cell.angle_alpha   90.00
_cell.angle_beta   90.00
_cell.angle_gamma   90.00
#
_symmetry.space_group_name_H-M   'P 1'
#
loop_
_entity.id
_entity.type
_entity.pdbx_description
1 polymer ?
#
loop_
_entity_poly.entity_id
_entity_poly.type
_entity_poly.pdbx_seq_one_letter_code
_entity_poly.pdbx_strand_id
1 'polypeptide(L)'
;MLLLLPLALGAAPKKAPKSQIKVALYNVTASQTRAKDVSEGKAPVQRLWSNSVEAVAEQIVTKDCDVVGLVDICDSIAGRQGNAGLPEALKAKGADYSWLILSNTRPSLPLEGAYNKTQAIIWKTDRYDCIDWSINWLGGFFDKNRLPKGVKGDATKSVTWAKFREKATGKEFYFMVASTNGQSNESLSKRNCENLIKIADEIVVTDDKPSIIMGSFNMQESAPAYKEYLSMSRWFDVYSRLKEEGLLSSSELSNKNTRNNSSGEKTSSGRPDYIFVDGFDIDSYMVAREKFPSADGTSVYPSYGFPVISSLKF
;
A
#
# COMPACT_ATOMS: atom_id res chain seq x y z
N MET A 1 -12.50 -24.44 -66.36
CA MET A 1 -12.99 -23.23 -65.66
C MET A 1 -12.64 -23.41 -64.19
N LEU A 2 -11.48 -22.93 -63.75
CA LEU A 2 -11.01 -23.02 -62.37
C LEU A 2 -11.60 -21.84 -61.60
N LEU A 3 -12.44 -22.11 -60.60
CA LEU A 3 -12.91 -21.09 -59.65
C LEU A 3 -11.82 -20.86 -58.59
N LEU A 4 -11.21 -19.69 -58.62
CA LEU A 4 -10.38 -19.18 -57.54
C LEU A 4 -11.28 -18.59 -56.45
N LEU A 5 -11.34 -19.28 -55.29
CA LEU A 5 -11.95 -18.74 -54.08
C LEU A 5 -11.00 -17.70 -53.48
N PRO A 6 -11.44 -16.49 -53.11
CA PRO A 6 -10.64 -15.52 -52.42
C PRO A 6 -10.33 -15.98 -50.99
N LEU A 7 -9.06 -16.12 -50.64
CA LEU A 7 -8.63 -16.24 -49.25
C LEU A 7 -9.00 -14.96 -48.51
N ALA A 8 -9.96 -15.06 -47.59
CA ALA A 8 -10.21 -13.98 -46.63
C ALA A 8 -9.00 -13.87 -45.72
N LEU A 9 -8.21 -12.81 -45.88
CA LEU A 9 -7.21 -12.39 -44.87
C LEU A 9 -7.97 -12.05 -43.58
N GLY A 10 -7.94 -12.98 -42.63
CA GLY A 10 -8.46 -12.74 -41.29
C GLY A 10 -7.73 -11.54 -40.65
N ALA A 11 -8.48 -10.50 -40.33
CA ALA A 11 -7.94 -9.38 -39.55
C ALA A 11 -7.31 -9.93 -38.26
N ALA A 12 -6.07 -9.55 -37.98
CA ALA A 12 -5.42 -9.92 -36.73
C ALA A 12 -6.32 -9.54 -35.54
N PRO A 13 -6.47 -10.40 -34.53
CA PRO A 13 -7.32 -10.12 -33.40
C PRO A 13 -6.88 -8.80 -32.77
N LYS A 14 -7.77 -7.82 -32.67
CA LYS A 14 -7.51 -6.57 -31.95
C LYS A 14 -7.17 -6.96 -30.51
N LYS A 15 -5.97 -6.54 -30.08
CA LYS A 15 -5.53 -6.75 -28.69
C LYS A 15 -6.61 -6.15 -27.75
N ALA A 16 -7.11 -6.95 -26.82
CA ALA A 16 -8.11 -6.45 -25.85
C ALA A 16 -7.56 -5.20 -25.15
N PRO A 17 -8.40 -4.20 -24.87
CA PRO A 17 -7.96 -3.01 -24.19
C PRO A 17 -7.34 -3.40 -22.82
N LYS A 18 -6.22 -2.76 -22.46
CA LYS A 18 -5.58 -2.98 -21.16
C LYS A 18 -6.50 -2.45 -20.07
N SER A 19 -6.63 -3.23 -19.01
CA SER A 19 -7.31 -2.77 -17.79
C SER A 19 -6.47 -1.70 -17.10
N GLN A 20 -7.12 -0.68 -16.56
CA GLN A 20 -6.46 0.38 -15.80
C GLN A 20 -6.83 0.26 -14.33
N ILE A 21 -5.83 0.36 -13.47
CA ILE A 21 -6.01 0.35 -12.02
C ILE A 21 -5.26 1.54 -11.41
N LYS A 22 -5.89 2.25 -10.48
CA LYS A 22 -5.26 3.27 -9.66
C LYS A 22 -5.02 2.74 -8.26
N VAL A 23 -3.76 2.64 -7.88
CA VAL A 23 -3.35 2.11 -6.58
C VAL A 23 -2.75 3.19 -5.70
N ALA A 24 -2.90 3.03 -4.40
CA ALA A 24 -2.25 3.89 -3.42
C ALA A 24 -1.60 3.11 -2.29
N LEU A 25 -0.45 3.58 -1.84
CA LEU A 25 0.14 3.23 -0.56
C LEU A 25 -0.08 4.39 0.41
N TYR A 26 -0.70 4.13 1.55
CA TYR A 26 -0.93 5.16 2.54
C TYR A 26 -0.45 4.73 3.94
N ASN A 27 0.55 5.45 4.46
CA ASN A 27 1.00 5.28 5.83
C ASN A 27 0.06 6.05 6.77
N VAL A 28 -0.85 5.32 7.45
CA VAL A 28 -1.90 5.90 8.31
C VAL A 28 -1.50 5.84 9.78
N THR A 29 -0.31 6.35 10.10
CA THR A 29 0.21 6.42 11.47
C THR A 29 -0.72 7.23 12.41
N ALA A 30 -1.58 8.10 11.88
CA ALA A 30 -2.59 8.81 12.66
C ALA A 30 -3.49 7.85 13.46
N SER A 31 -3.79 6.66 12.93
CA SER A 31 -4.57 5.64 13.63
C SER A 31 -3.94 5.17 14.94
N GLN A 32 -2.65 5.44 15.17
CA GLN A 32 -1.88 5.10 16.38
C GLN A 32 -1.84 6.23 17.42
N THR A 33 -2.30 7.45 17.06
CA THR A 33 -2.24 8.60 17.96
C THR A 33 -3.29 8.48 19.05
N ARG A 34 -2.85 8.47 20.31
CA ARG A 34 -3.70 8.32 21.49
C ARG A 34 -3.93 9.69 22.16
N ALA A 35 -5.02 9.80 22.92
CA ALA A 35 -5.30 10.98 23.73
C ALA A 35 -4.15 11.30 24.70
N LYS A 36 -3.47 10.29 25.24
CA LYS A 36 -2.27 10.45 26.07
C LYS A 36 -1.12 11.12 25.32
N ASP A 37 -0.90 10.76 24.05
CA ASP A 37 0.18 11.36 23.25
C ASP A 37 -0.07 12.85 22.99
N VAL A 38 -1.36 13.23 22.87
CA VAL A 38 -1.76 14.64 22.75
C VAL A 38 -1.60 15.38 24.09
N SER A 39 -2.07 14.80 25.21
CA SER A 39 -1.95 15.43 26.52
C SER A 39 -0.50 15.60 26.98
N GLU A 40 0.39 14.74 26.53
CA GLU A 40 1.84 14.83 26.79
C GLU A 40 2.60 15.70 25.77
N GLY A 41 1.89 16.34 24.83
CA GLY A 41 2.50 17.20 23.79
C GLY A 41 3.32 16.44 22.73
N LYS A 42 3.18 15.11 22.65
CA LYS A 42 3.89 14.25 21.69
C LYS A 42 3.24 14.27 20.30
N ALA A 43 1.97 14.61 20.23
CA ALA A 43 1.23 14.75 18.99
C ALA A 43 0.22 15.90 19.10
N PRO A 44 -0.06 16.62 17.99
CA PRO A 44 -1.10 17.64 17.99
C PRO A 44 -2.50 16.99 18.04
N VAL A 45 -3.48 17.69 18.59
CA VAL A 45 -4.86 17.18 18.76
C VAL A 45 -5.49 16.78 17.42
N GLN A 46 -5.14 17.44 16.31
CA GLN A 46 -5.60 17.14 14.97
C GLN A 46 -5.18 15.74 14.48
N ARG A 47 -4.18 15.13 15.13
CA ARG A 47 -3.70 13.77 14.83
C ARG A 47 -4.39 12.67 15.62
N LEU A 48 -5.28 13.01 16.56
CA LEU A 48 -6.17 12.00 17.14
C LEU A 48 -6.94 11.33 16.01
N TRP A 49 -7.06 10.01 16.10
CA TRP A 49 -7.75 9.26 15.05
C TRP A 49 -9.19 9.74 14.84
N SER A 50 -9.91 10.01 15.93
CA SER A 50 -11.25 10.59 15.87
C SER A 50 -11.35 11.93 15.11
N ASN A 51 -10.26 12.69 15.03
CA ASN A 51 -10.22 13.97 14.33
C ASN A 51 -9.70 13.85 12.90
N SER A 52 -8.94 12.80 12.59
CA SER A 52 -8.28 12.63 11.29
C SER A 52 -8.91 11.57 10.39
N VAL A 53 -9.77 10.68 10.92
CA VAL A 53 -10.37 9.59 10.14
C VAL A 53 -11.17 10.09 8.93
N GLU A 54 -11.96 11.14 9.11
CA GLU A 54 -12.75 11.76 8.04
C GLU A 54 -11.85 12.35 6.94
N ALA A 55 -10.76 12.99 7.33
CA ALA A 55 -9.80 13.57 6.40
C ALA A 55 -9.01 12.48 5.64
N VAL A 56 -8.68 11.35 6.30
CA VAL A 56 -8.09 10.18 5.64
C VAL A 56 -9.06 9.60 4.62
N ALA A 57 -10.33 9.41 5.00
CA ALA A 57 -11.36 8.91 4.10
C ALA A 57 -11.57 9.85 2.90
N GLU A 58 -11.66 11.16 3.14
CA GLU A 58 -11.79 12.18 2.09
C GLU A 58 -10.64 12.11 1.09
N GLN A 59 -9.41 11.96 1.57
CA GLN A 59 -8.24 11.87 0.71
C GLN A 59 -8.27 10.61 -0.17
N ILE A 60 -8.69 9.46 0.38
CA ILE A 60 -8.83 8.21 -0.39
C ILE A 60 -9.91 8.37 -1.47
N VAL A 61 -11.08 8.89 -1.11
CA VAL A 61 -12.21 9.07 -2.02
C VAL A 61 -11.90 10.09 -3.12
N THR A 62 -11.34 11.26 -2.75
CA THR A 62 -10.99 12.32 -3.70
C THR A 62 -9.93 11.86 -4.71
N LYS A 63 -9.02 10.98 -4.32
CA LYS A 63 -8.02 10.40 -5.23
C LYS A 63 -8.59 9.26 -6.07
N ASP A 64 -9.78 8.79 -5.76
CA ASP A 64 -10.48 7.73 -6.52
C ASP A 64 -9.62 6.49 -6.74
N CYS A 65 -8.93 6.03 -5.68
CA CYS A 65 -8.06 4.87 -5.75
C CYS A 65 -8.88 3.58 -5.78
N ASP A 66 -8.47 2.62 -6.61
CA ASP A 66 -9.16 1.35 -6.77
C ASP A 66 -8.77 0.34 -5.69
N VAL A 67 -7.48 0.26 -5.39
CA VAL A 67 -6.91 -0.57 -4.34
C VAL A 67 -5.91 0.24 -3.54
N VAL A 68 -6.03 0.20 -2.21
CA VAL A 68 -5.16 0.96 -1.29
C VAL A 68 -4.50 0.03 -0.29
N GLY A 69 -3.18 0.06 -0.26
CA GLY A 69 -2.39 -0.55 0.81
C GLY A 69 -2.23 0.43 1.96
N LEU A 70 -2.64 0.01 3.15
CA LEU A 70 -2.52 0.79 4.38
C LEU A 70 -1.41 0.19 5.24
N VAL A 71 -0.48 1.02 5.70
CA VAL A 71 0.64 0.59 6.56
C VAL A 71 0.71 1.41 7.83
N ASP A 72 1.40 0.86 8.83
CA ASP A 72 1.55 1.44 10.16
C ASP A 72 0.21 1.78 10.83
N ILE A 73 -0.80 0.94 10.58
CA ILE A 73 -2.12 1.04 11.18
C ILE A 73 -2.20 0.27 12.50
N CYS A 74 -3.18 0.61 13.33
CA CYS A 74 -3.57 -0.16 14.50
C CYS A 74 -5.08 -0.47 14.49
N ASP A 75 -5.56 -1.17 15.51
CA ASP A 75 -6.94 -1.64 15.62
C ASP A 75 -8.00 -0.53 15.61
N SER A 76 -7.65 0.69 16.00
CA SER A 76 -8.55 1.86 15.93
C SER A 76 -9.01 2.18 14.51
N ILE A 77 -8.29 1.72 13.47
CA ILE A 77 -8.67 1.96 12.08
C ILE A 77 -10.02 1.33 11.72
N ALA A 78 -10.36 0.21 12.35
CA ALA A 78 -11.63 -0.49 12.13
C ALA A 78 -12.82 0.10 12.90
N GLY A 79 -12.60 1.15 13.71
CA GLY A 79 -13.61 1.74 14.58
C GLY A 79 -13.86 0.89 15.83
N ARG A 80 -13.67 1.46 17.02
CA ARG A 80 -13.95 0.80 18.31
C ARG A 80 -14.36 1.82 19.34
N GLN A 81 -15.06 1.36 20.38
CA GLN A 81 -15.43 2.15 21.56
C GLN A 81 -16.19 3.45 21.23
N GLY A 82 -17.12 3.39 20.26
CA GLY A 82 -17.94 4.53 19.87
C GLY A 82 -17.28 5.54 18.94
N ASN A 83 -16.04 5.29 18.49
CA ASN A 83 -15.38 6.08 17.46
C ASN A 83 -15.58 5.42 16.09
N ALA A 84 -15.94 6.23 15.08
CA ALA A 84 -16.03 5.77 13.70
C ALA A 84 -14.68 5.26 13.20
N GLY A 85 -14.70 4.13 12.50
CA GLY A 85 -13.54 3.63 11.78
C GLY A 85 -13.44 4.19 10.37
N LEU A 86 -12.36 3.86 9.68
CA LEU A 86 -12.21 4.23 8.28
C LEU A 86 -13.28 3.58 7.36
N PRO A 87 -13.75 2.33 7.61
CA PRO A 87 -14.85 1.75 6.83
C PRO A 87 -16.12 2.59 6.86
N GLU A 88 -16.54 3.02 8.05
CA GLU A 88 -17.74 3.84 8.23
C GLU A 88 -17.57 5.22 7.60
N ALA A 89 -16.39 5.83 7.75
CA ALA A 89 -16.07 7.13 7.16
C ALA A 89 -16.07 7.09 5.63
N LEU A 90 -15.53 6.04 5.01
CA LEU A 90 -15.58 5.83 3.57
C LEU A 90 -17.03 5.64 3.08
N LYS A 91 -17.81 4.80 3.78
CA LYS A 91 -19.22 4.56 3.46
C LYS A 91 -20.06 5.83 3.57
N ALA A 92 -19.82 6.65 4.59
CA ALA A 92 -20.50 7.95 4.76
C ALA A 92 -20.25 8.90 3.59
N LYS A 93 -19.12 8.75 2.88
CA LYS A 93 -18.77 9.50 1.66
C LYS A 93 -19.26 8.83 0.36
N GLY A 94 -20.09 7.80 0.47
CA GLY A 94 -20.62 7.05 -0.68
C GLY A 94 -19.61 6.14 -1.37
N ALA A 95 -18.49 5.85 -0.72
CA ALA A 95 -17.46 4.98 -1.26
C ALA A 95 -17.58 3.57 -0.66
N ASP A 96 -17.77 2.56 -1.51
CA ASP A 96 -17.92 1.17 -1.11
C ASP A 96 -16.58 0.42 -1.29
N TYR A 97 -15.89 0.20 -0.17
CA TYR A 97 -14.63 -0.53 -0.10
C TYR A 97 -14.79 -1.80 0.73
N SER A 98 -14.33 -2.90 0.16
CA SER A 98 -14.07 -4.13 0.90
C SER A 98 -12.70 -4.09 1.59
N TRP A 99 -12.50 -4.96 2.58
CA TRP A 99 -11.39 -4.88 3.52
C TRP A 99 -10.71 -6.22 3.77
N LEU A 100 -9.39 -6.20 3.81
CA LEU A 100 -8.54 -7.25 4.35
C LEU A 100 -7.65 -6.63 5.43
N ILE A 101 -8.02 -6.82 6.69
CA ILE A 101 -7.24 -6.36 7.85
C ILE A 101 -6.88 -7.60 8.66
N LEU A 102 -5.60 -7.91 8.73
CA LEU A 102 -5.08 -9.06 9.46
C LEU A 102 -4.20 -8.61 10.61
N SER A 103 -4.36 -9.25 11.76
CA SER A 103 -3.45 -9.05 12.88
C SER A 103 -2.09 -9.65 12.54
N ASN A 104 -1.03 -8.88 12.72
CA ASN A 104 0.33 -9.39 12.62
C ASN A 104 0.75 -10.31 13.79
N THR A 105 -0.10 -10.50 14.79
CA THR A 105 0.13 -11.44 15.90
C THR A 105 -0.77 -12.66 15.84
N ARG A 106 -1.94 -12.54 15.19
CA ARG A 106 -2.94 -13.60 15.02
C ARG A 106 -3.67 -13.42 13.69
N PRO A 107 -3.09 -13.87 12.57
CA PRO A 107 -3.65 -13.63 11.23
C PRO A 107 -5.06 -14.17 11.02
N SER A 108 -5.45 -15.23 11.75
CA SER A 108 -6.76 -15.86 11.64
C SER A 108 -7.86 -15.18 12.47
N LEU A 109 -7.53 -14.15 13.25
CA LEU A 109 -8.50 -13.45 14.12
C LEU A 109 -8.59 -11.98 13.71
N PRO A 110 -9.77 -11.37 13.84
CA PRO A 110 -9.92 -9.93 13.74
C PRO A 110 -8.96 -9.22 14.67
N LEU A 111 -8.55 -8.00 14.30
CA LEU A 111 -7.69 -7.16 15.13
C LEU A 111 -8.30 -7.03 16.54
N GLU A 112 -7.81 -7.80 17.50
CA GLU A 112 -8.19 -7.69 18.90
C GLU A 112 -7.01 -7.18 19.72
N GLY A 113 -7.23 -6.08 20.42
CA GLY A 113 -6.33 -5.56 21.46
C GLY A 113 -5.24 -4.60 20.98
N ALA A 114 -4.65 -3.94 21.94
CA ALA A 114 -3.88 -2.73 21.87
C ALA A 114 -2.78 -2.72 20.80
N TYR A 115 -2.84 -1.71 19.91
CA TYR A 115 -1.71 -1.10 19.19
C TYR A 115 -0.74 -2.04 18.46
N ASN A 116 -1.23 -3.11 17.87
CA ASN A 116 -0.40 -3.90 16.95
C ASN A 116 -0.32 -3.17 15.61
N LYS A 117 0.86 -2.68 15.29
CA LYS A 117 1.15 -2.13 13.96
C LYS A 117 0.99 -3.23 12.94
N THR A 118 0.12 -3.01 11.96
CA THR A 118 -0.18 -3.98 10.90
C THR A 118 -0.37 -3.29 9.56
N GLN A 119 -0.70 -4.07 8.55
CA GLN A 119 -1.06 -3.63 7.23
C GLN A 119 -2.50 -4.02 6.93
N ALA A 120 -3.15 -3.26 6.04
CA ALA A 120 -4.43 -3.63 5.47
C ALA A 120 -4.45 -3.36 3.97
N ILE A 121 -5.35 -4.03 3.29
CA ILE A 121 -5.67 -3.79 1.89
C ILE A 121 -7.16 -3.44 1.83
N ILE A 122 -7.50 -2.35 1.16
CA ILE A 122 -8.87 -2.00 0.87
C ILE A 122 -9.04 -1.86 -0.65
N TRP A 123 -10.20 -2.21 -1.17
CA TRP A 123 -10.46 -2.16 -2.60
C TRP A 123 -11.91 -1.84 -2.91
N LYS A 124 -12.18 -1.21 -4.04
CA LYS A 124 -13.53 -0.95 -4.53
C LYS A 124 -14.28 -2.26 -4.74
N THR A 125 -15.36 -2.45 -3.98
CA THR A 125 -16.15 -3.68 -3.96
C THR A 125 -16.81 -3.99 -5.30
N ASP A 126 -17.21 -2.97 -6.04
CA ASP A 126 -17.85 -3.08 -7.35
C ASP A 126 -16.88 -3.48 -8.47
N ARG A 127 -15.56 -3.24 -8.29
CA ARG A 127 -14.55 -3.50 -9.33
C ARG A 127 -13.81 -4.81 -9.17
N TYR A 128 -13.55 -5.26 -7.94
CA TYR A 128 -12.65 -6.39 -7.69
C TYR A 128 -13.23 -7.41 -6.71
N ASP A 129 -12.97 -8.68 -7.00
CA ASP A 129 -13.12 -9.79 -6.06
C ASP A 129 -11.75 -10.15 -5.50
N CYS A 130 -11.65 -10.27 -4.18
CA CYS A 130 -10.49 -10.88 -3.53
C CYS A 130 -10.69 -12.39 -3.53
N ILE A 131 -9.89 -13.12 -4.33
CA ILE A 131 -10.08 -14.56 -4.58
C ILE A 131 -9.12 -15.44 -3.77
N ASP A 132 -8.02 -14.84 -3.27
CA ASP A 132 -7.08 -15.49 -2.35
C ASP A 132 -6.35 -14.42 -1.53
N TRP A 133 -5.88 -14.78 -0.31
CA TRP A 133 -5.16 -13.86 0.55
C TRP A 133 -4.40 -14.59 1.66
N SER A 134 -3.34 -13.98 2.16
CA SER A 134 -2.65 -14.42 3.37
C SER A 134 -1.76 -13.33 3.95
N ILE A 135 -1.08 -13.69 5.05
CA ILE A 135 -0.01 -12.91 5.67
C ILE A 135 1.22 -13.80 5.86
N ASN A 136 2.41 -13.26 5.60
CA ASN A 136 3.68 -13.95 5.79
C ASN A 136 4.63 -13.09 6.62
N TRP A 137 5.41 -13.74 7.49
CA TRP A 137 6.36 -13.06 8.36
C TRP A 137 7.70 -12.83 7.67
N LEU A 138 8.22 -11.61 7.71
CA LEU A 138 9.51 -11.24 7.13
C LEU A 138 10.69 -11.63 8.06
N GLY A 139 10.40 -12.04 9.28
CA GLY A 139 11.39 -12.53 10.23
C GLY A 139 11.83 -13.99 10.04
N GLY A 140 11.28 -14.69 9.04
CA GLY A 140 11.61 -16.09 8.75
C GLY A 140 10.81 -17.10 9.56
N PHE A 141 9.63 -16.74 10.06
CA PHE A 141 8.73 -17.67 10.75
C PHE A 141 7.75 -18.27 9.76
N PHE A 142 7.63 -19.59 9.79
CA PHE A 142 6.83 -20.35 8.82
C PHE A 142 5.38 -20.59 9.25
N ASP A 143 5.07 -20.42 10.56
CA ASP A 143 3.69 -20.56 11.02
C ASP A 143 2.90 -19.29 10.71
N LYS A 144 2.06 -19.35 9.69
CA LYS A 144 1.19 -18.26 9.25
C LYS A 144 0.14 -17.87 10.29
N ASN A 145 -0.17 -18.76 11.23
CA ASN A 145 -1.28 -18.58 12.17
C ASN A 145 -0.86 -18.01 13.51
N ARG A 146 0.43 -18.05 13.84
CA ARG A 146 0.89 -17.62 15.17
C ARG A 146 2.37 -17.21 15.16
N LEU A 147 2.66 -16.04 15.72
CA LEU A 147 4.04 -15.70 16.09
C LEU A 147 4.50 -16.63 17.24
N PRO A 148 5.72 -17.18 17.18
CA PRO A 148 6.29 -17.93 18.27
C PRO A 148 6.30 -17.13 19.58
N LYS A 149 6.09 -17.81 20.71
CA LYS A 149 6.11 -17.17 22.03
C LYS A 149 7.46 -16.47 22.26
N GLY A 150 7.43 -15.21 22.69
CA GLY A 150 8.64 -14.43 22.94
C GLY A 150 9.19 -13.62 21.78
N VAL A 151 8.65 -13.80 20.55
CA VAL A 151 9.00 -12.96 19.40
C VAL A 151 8.41 -11.57 19.60
N LYS A 152 9.25 -10.55 19.54
CA LYS A 152 8.89 -9.13 19.74
C LYS A 152 9.57 -8.24 18.71
N GLY A 153 9.04 -7.03 18.56
CA GLY A 153 9.68 -5.96 17.79
C GLY A 153 9.83 -6.27 16.31
N ASP A 154 11.04 -6.17 15.83
CA ASP A 154 11.36 -6.21 14.40
C ASP A 154 11.09 -7.56 13.72
N ALA A 155 11.02 -8.64 14.48
CA ALA A 155 10.64 -9.95 13.96
C ALA A 155 9.15 -10.07 13.62
N THR A 156 8.34 -9.08 14.02
CA THR A 156 6.90 -9.01 13.71
C THR A 156 6.60 -8.33 12.36
N LYS A 157 7.62 -8.00 11.58
CA LYS A 157 7.43 -7.45 10.24
C LYS A 157 6.82 -8.50 9.32
N SER A 158 5.87 -8.06 8.51
CA SER A 158 5.08 -8.97 7.67
C SER A 158 4.76 -8.34 6.32
N VAL A 159 4.34 -9.18 5.39
CA VAL A 159 3.64 -8.82 4.17
C VAL A 159 2.24 -9.40 4.22
N THR A 160 1.24 -8.54 4.01
CA THR A 160 -0.15 -8.96 3.76
C THR A 160 -0.38 -8.91 2.26
N TRP A 161 -0.96 -9.97 1.69
CA TRP A 161 -1.20 -10.02 0.27
C TRP A 161 -2.61 -10.52 -0.06
N ALA A 162 -3.09 -10.11 -1.23
CA ALA A 162 -4.34 -10.55 -1.81
C ALA A 162 -4.15 -10.82 -3.31
N LYS A 163 -4.86 -11.81 -3.83
CA LYS A 163 -5.06 -12.03 -5.26
C LYS A 163 -6.43 -11.48 -5.63
N PHE A 164 -6.43 -10.56 -6.58
CA PHE A 164 -7.64 -9.92 -7.07
C PHE A 164 -8.01 -10.40 -8.45
N ARG A 165 -9.34 -10.43 -8.70
CA ARG A 165 -9.92 -10.58 -10.05
C ARG A 165 -10.74 -9.35 -10.37
N GLU A 166 -10.42 -8.68 -11.47
CA GLU A 166 -11.24 -7.58 -11.98
C GLU A 166 -12.55 -8.12 -12.54
N LYS A 167 -13.68 -7.67 -12.01
CA LYS A 167 -15.02 -8.19 -12.36
C LYS A 167 -15.38 -7.97 -13.83
N ALA A 168 -14.96 -6.84 -14.40
CA ALA A 168 -15.29 -6.47 -15.77
C ALA A 168 -14.55 -7.31 -16.82
N THR A 169 -13.32 -7.74 -16.57
CA THR A 169 -12.46 -8.40 -17.57
C THR A 169 -12.09 -9.83 -17.19
N GLY A 170 -12.25 -10.21 -15.93
CA GLY A 170 -11.74 -11.47 -15.36
C GLY A 170 -10.22 -11.53 -15.19
N LYS A 171 -9.49 -10.45 -15.47
CA LYS A 171 -8.04 -10.41 -15.28
C LYS A 171 -7.69 -10.46 -13.80
N GLU A 172 -6.59 -11.12 -13.51
CA GLU A 172 -6.11 -11.35 -12.15
C GLU A 172 -4.75 -10.70 -11.92
N PHE A 173 -4.49 -10.27 -10.70
CA PHE A 173 -3.20 -9.74 -10.26
C PHE A 173 -3.01 -9.95 -8.76
N TYR A 174 -1.74 -9.91 -8.31
CA TYR A 174 -1.39 -9.92 -6.90
C TYR A 174 -1.11 -8.52 -6.37
N PHE A 175 -1.53 -8.27 -5.15
CA PHE A 175 -1.31 -7.01 -4.45
C PHE A 175 -0.76 -7.30 -3.05
N MET A 176 0.43 -6.79 -2.76
CA MET A 176 1.18 -7.09 -1.54
C MET A 176 1.52 -5.80 -0.81
N VAL A 177 1.27 -5.77 0.50
CA VAL A 177 1.57 -4.62 1.36
C VAL A 177 2.51 -5.04 2.46
N ALA A 178 3.67 -4.39 2.56
CA ALA A 178 4.71 -4.73 3.52
C ALA A 178 5.13 -3.55 4.39
N SER A 179 5.65 -3.85 5.57
CA SER A 179 6.41 -2.91 6.39
C SER A 179 7.70 -3.59 6.81
N THR A 180 8.84 -2.93 6.59
CA THR A 180 10.16 -3.48 6.93
C THR A 180 10.85 -2.66 8.01
N ASN A 181 11.95 -3.16 8.52
CA ASN A 181 12.84 -2.40 9.38
C ASN A 181 13.55 -1.31 8.57
N GLY A 182 13.81 -0.19 9.22
CA GLY A 182 14.53 0.92 8.61
C GLY A 182 16.04 0.69 8.51
N GLN A 183 16.69 1.56 7.77
CA GLN A 183 18.15 1.53 7.55
C GLN A 183 18.99 1.69 8.83
N SER A 184 18.39 2.09 9.95
CA SER A 184 19.06 2.14 11.25
C SER A 184 19.47 0.76 11.78
N ASN A 185 18.86 -0.32 11.24
CA ASN A 185 19.26 -1.69 11.48
C ASN A 185 19.44 -2.41 10.15
N GLU A 186 20.61 -2.24 9.54
CA GLU A 186 20.91 -2.73 8.20
C GLU A 186 20.75 -4.25 8.06
N SER A 187 21.21 -5.02 9.02
CA SER A 187 21.11 -6.49 8.98
C SER A 187 19.66 -6.97 8.96
N LEU A 188 18.80 -6.39 9.79
CA LEU A 188 17.37 -6.71 9.79
C LEU A 188 16.66 -6.20 8.53
N SER A 189 17.04 -5.02 8.06
CA SER A 189 16.52 -4.43 6.83
C SER A 189 16.81 -5.31 5.63
N LYS A 190 18.07 -5.76 5.46
CA LYS A 190 18.47 -6.70 4.40
C LYS A 190 17.67 -7.99 4.48
N ARG A 191 17.60 -8.63 5.65
CA ARG A 191 16.86 -9.89 5.84
C ARG A 191 15.36 -9.73 5.54
N ASN A 192 14.75 -8.62 5.94
CA ASN A 192 13.33 -8.37 5.64
C ASN A 192 13.11 -8.22 4.13
N CYS A 193 13.97 -7.47 3.43
CA CYS A 193 13.86 -7.29 1.98
C CYS A 193 14.10 -8.60 1.23
N GLU A 194 15.13 -9.36 1.60
CA GLU A 194 15.42 -10.69 1.03
C GLU A 194 14.22 -11.63 1.19
N ASN A 195 13.67 -11.74 2.41
CA ASN A 195 12.52 -12.59 2.68
C ASN A 195 11.25 -12.10 1.95
N LEU A 196 11.05 -10.78 1.85
CA LEU A 196 9.93 -10.23 1.09
C LEU A 196 9.98 -10.66 -0.37
N ILE A 197 11.14 -10.54 -1.02
CA ILE A 197 11.30 -10.93 -2.42
C ILE A 197 11.10 -12.43 -2.60
N LYS A 198 11.69 -13.27 -1.75
CA LYS A 198 11.48 -14.73 -1.78
C LYS A 198 10.00 -15.11 -1.64
N ILE A 199 9.30 -14.51 -0.67
CA ILE A 199 7.87 -14.75 -0.45
C ILE A 199 7.04 -14.29 -1.64
N ALA A 200 7.36 -13.13 -2.19
CA ALA A 200 6.65 -12.60 -3.36
C ALA A 200 6.85 -13.51 -4.58
N ASP A 201 8.09 -13.96 -4.85
CA ASP A 201 8.37 -14.92 -5.92
C ASP A 201 7.58 -16.23 -5.73
N GLU A 202 7.58 -16.80 -4.52
CA GLU A 202 6.82 -18.02 -4.20
C GLU A 202 5.31 -17.86 -4.45
N ILE A 203 4.76 -16.68 -4.17
CA ILE A 203 3.34 -16.40 -4.37
C ILE A 203 2.98 -16.29 -5.86
N VAL A 204 3.78 -15.56 -6.65
CA VAL A 204 3.44 -15.25 -8.04
C VAL A 204 3.92 -16.30 -9.05
N VAL A 205 4.92 -17.12 -8.71
CA VAL A 205 5.51 -18.11 -9.62
C VAL A 205 4.51 -19.16 -10.10
N THR A 206 3.45 -19.38 -9.33
CA THR A 206 2.48 -20.45 -9.61
C THR A 206 1.65 -20.20 -10.87
N ASP A 207 1.40 -18.95 -11.22
CA ASP A 207 0.51 -18.60 -12.35
C ASP A 207 0.96 -17.35 -13.13
N ASP A 208 2.13 -16.81 -12.84
CA ASP A 208 2.80 -15.70 -13.55
C ASP A 208 1.86 -14.50 -13.82
N LYS A 209 1.08 -14.12 -12.81
CA LYS A 209 0.19 -12.96 -12.90
C LYS A 209 0.93 -11.66 -12.58
N PRO A 210 0.47 -10.52 -13.16
CA PRO A 210 0.95 -9.21 -12.75
C PRO A 210 0.90 -9.03 -11.24
N SER A 211 1.88 -8.33 -10.68
CA SER A 211 1.98 -8.19 -9.24
C SER A 211 2.50 -6.83 -8.81
N ILE A 212 2.00 -6.36 -7.67
CA ILE A 212 2.34 -5.09 -7.05
C ILE A 212 2.84 -5.39 -5.64
N ILE A 213 4.03 -4.88 -5.31
CA ILE A 213 4.54 -4.84 -3.95
C ILE A 213 4.61 -3.37 -3.54
N MET A 214 3.97 -3.02 -2.44
CA MET A 214 4.09 -1.68 -1.88
C MET A 214 4.32 -1.73 -0.38
N GLY A 215 4.88 -0.67 0.16
CA GLY A 215 5.10 -0.66 1.59
C GLY A 215 5.92 0.52 2.12
N SER A 216 5.94 0.56 3.43
CA SER A 216 6.80 1.45 4.20
C SER A 216 8.10 0.70 4.52
N PHE A 217 9.12 0.96 3.72
CA PHE A 217 10.40 0.28 3.86
C PHE A 217 11.34 0.99 4.83
N ASN A 218 10.99 2.21 5.25
CA ASN A 218 11.73 3.02 6.22
C ASN A 218 13.22 3.22 5.86
N MET A 219 13.56 3.20 4.58
CA MET A 219 14.90 3.37 4.05
C MET A 219 14.90 4.23 2.79
N GLN A 220 16.07 4.74 2.43
CA GLN A 220 16.30 5.49 1.20
C GLN A 220 16.78 4.56 0.07
N GLU A 221 16.71 5.02 -1.18
CA GLU A 221 17.24 4.32 -2.35
C GLU A 221 18.76 4.03 -2.24
N SER A 222 19.47 4.81 -1.44
CA SER A 222 20.90 4.61 -1.17
C SER A 222 21.21 3.47 -0.22
N ALA A 223 20.21 2.96 0.52
CA ALA A 223 20.41 1.91 1.52
C ALA A 223 20.84 0.58 0.88
N PRO A 224 21.76 -0.17 1.50
CA PRO A 224 22.20 -1.47 0.98
C PRO A 224 21.04 -2.44 0.74
N ALA A 225 20.08 -2.52 1.65
CA ALA A 225 18.92 -3.41 1.49
C ALA A 225 18.08 -3.07 0.26
N TYR A 226 17.90 -1.79 -0.09
CA TYR A 226 17.24 -1.39 -1.33
C TYR A 226 18.04 -1.84 -2.55
N LYS A 227 19.34 -1.54 -2.57
CA LYS A 227 20.21 -1.82 -3.73
C LYS A 227 20.41 -3.32 -3.97
N GLU A 228 20.57 -4.11 -2.92
CA GLU A 228 20.88 -5.54 -3.03
C GLU A 228 19.65 -6.41 -3.32
N TYR A 229 18.49 -6.03 -2.83
CA TYR A 229 17.29 -6.86 -2.95
C TYR A 229 16.18 -6.22 -3.75
N LEU A 230 15.76 -5.00 -3.41
CA LEU A 230 14.57 -4.41 -4.04
C LEU A 230 14.85 -3.96 -5.47
N SER A 231 15.93 -3.19 -5.71
CA SER A 231 16.27 -2.71 -7.05
C SER A 231 16.77 -3.80 -8.00
N MET A 232 17.19 -4.96 -7.48
CA MET A 232 17.68 -6.10 -8.26
C MET A 232 16.60 -7.17 -8.45
N SER A 233 15.41 -6.97 -7.93
CA SER A 233 14.29 -7.89 -8.10
C SER A 233 13.62 -7.72 -9.47
N ARG A 234 12.68 -8.62 -9.80
CA ARG A 234 11.85 -8.50 -11.01
C ARG A 234 10.87 -7.31 -10.95
N TRP A 235 10.58 -6.79 -9.75
CA TRP A 235 9.67 -5.66 -9.56
C TRP A 235 10.38 -4.32 -9.73
N PHE A 236 9.88 -3.48 -10.63
CA PHE A 236 10.42 -2.14 -10.88
C PHE A 236 9.81 -1.12 -9.91
N ASP A 237 10.67 -0.33 -9.28
CA ASP A 237 10.23 0.85 -8.53
C ASP A 237 9.60 1.88 -9.48
N VAL A 238 8.32 2.13 -9.31
CA VAL A 238 7.52 3.00 -10.18
C VAL A 238 8.13 4.40 -10.32
N TYR A 239 8.54 5.02 -9.21
CA TYR A 239 9.16 6.35 -9.25
C TYR A 239 10.50 6.32 -10.01
N SER A 240 11.37 5.37 -9.69
CA SER A 240 12.68 5.27 -10.32
C SER A 240 12.55 5.02 -11.81
N ARG A 241 11.64 4.15 -12.22
CA ARG A 241 11.38 3.83 -13.63
C ARG A 241 10.91 5.05 -14.42
N LEU A 242 9.89 5.76 -13.93
CA LEU A 242 9.40 6.97 -14.59
C LEU A 242 10.44 8.10 -14.61
N LYS A 243 11.27 8.20 -13.57
CA LYS A 243 12.38 9.16 -13.54
C LYS A 243 13.43 8.85 -14.59
N GLU A 244 13.85 7.59 -14.75
CA GLU A 244 14.81 7.14 -15.75
C GLU A 244 14.31 7.37 -17.18
N GLU A 245 13.01 7.19 -17.40
CA GLU A 245 12.34 7.42 -18.67
C GLU A 245 12.04 8.91 -18.94
N GLY A 246 12.31 9.81 -18.00
CA GLY A 246 12.06 11.25 -18.13
C GLY A 246 10.57 11.63 -18.14
N LEU A 247 9.71 10.78 -17.58
CA LEU A 247 8.25 10.95 -17.58
C LEU A 247 7.72 11.66 -16.33
N LEU A 248 8.56 11.92 -15.32
CA LEU A 248 8.18 12.70 -14.14
C LEU A 248 8.30 14.21 -14.43
N SER A 249 7.26 14.95 -14.04
CA SER A 249 7.31 16.41 -14.05
C SER A 249 8.31 16.98 -13.03
N SER A 250 8.73 18.21 -13.21
CA SER A 250 9.60 18.91 -12.25
C SER A 250 8.98 18.97 -10.86
N SER A 251 7.65 19.05 -10.77
CA SER A 251 6.92 19.03 -9.51
C SER A 251 7.04 17.68 -8.81
N GLU A 252 6.89 16.57 -9.53
CA GLU A 252 7.01 15.22 -8.95
C GLU A 252 8.44 14.91 -8.51
N LEU A 253 9.43 15.31 -9.30
CA LEU A 253 10.85 15.19 -8.94
C LEU A 253 11.20 15.96 -7.66
N SER A 254 10.70 17.20 -7.50
CA SER A 254 10.92 18.03 -6.33
C SER A 254 10.13 17.56 -5.10
N ASN A 255 8.98 16.94 -5.32
CA ASN A 255 8.02 16.55 -4.30
C ASN A 255 8.03 15.04 -3.97
N LYS A 256 9.16 14.37 -4.07
CA LYS A 256 9.28 12.92 -3.86
C LYS A 256 9.14 12.46 -2.40
N ASN A 257 9.26 13.34 -1.42
CA ASN A 257 9.15 12.97 0.00
C ASN A 257 7.76 12.43 0.32
N THR A 258 7.70 11.28 0.99
CA THR A 258 6.44 10.60 1.32
C THR A 258 6.00 10.79 2.76
N ARG A 259 6.75 11.57 3.55
CA ARG A 259 6.48 11.82 4.96
C ARG A 259 6.50 13.29 5.32
N ASN A 260 5.70 13.65 6.31
CA ASN A 260 5.71 14.95 6.98
C ASN A 260 5.94 14.79 8.49
N ASN A 261 6.28 15.87 9.16
CA ASN A 261 6.38 15.93 10.62
C ASN A 261 5.01 16.23 11.28
N SER A 262 4.98 16.31 12.60
CA SER A 262 3.76 16.58 13.37
C SER A 262 3.10 17.93 13.05
N SER A 263 3.87 18.93 12.61
CA SER A 263 3.34 20.23 12.18
C SER A 263 2.84 20.23 10.72
N GLY A 264 3.01 19.12 10.00
CA GLY A 264 2.61 19.02 8.60
C GLY A 264 3.60 19.60 7.60
N GLU A 265 4.83 19.93 8.03
CA GLU A 265 5.90 20.34 7.14
C GLU A 265 6.55 19.15 6.44
N LYS A 266 7.17 19.39 5.30
CA LYS A 266 7.94 18.36 4.60
C LYS A 266 9.15 17.97 5.44
N THR A 267 9.35 16.68 5.63
CA THR A 267 10.60 16.21 6.23
C THR A 267 11.66 16.04 5.13
N SER A 268 12.92 16.14 5.51
CA SER A 268 14.07 15.84 4.62
C SER A 268 14.35 14.33 4.49
N SER A 269 13.46 13.47 4.96
CA SER A 269 13.67 12.04 5.06
C SER A 269 13.60 11.29 3.71
N GLY A 270 13.32 12.00 2.61
CA GLY A 270 13.27 11.40 1.29
C GLY A 270 12.02 10.55 1.07
N ARG A 271 12.19 9.40 0.42
CA ARG A 271 11.12 8.52 -0.03
C ARG A 271 11.24 7.13 0.60
N PRO A 272 10.79 6.94 1.86
CA PRO A 272 10.82 5.63 2.53
C PRO A 272 9.64 4.70 2.17
N ASP A 273 8.66 5.19 1.42
CA ASP A 273 7.46 4.47 1.00
C ASP A 273 7.53 4.27 -0.52
N TYR A 274 7.32 3.02 -0.98
CA TYR A 274 7.58 2.61 -2.36
C TYR A 274 6.41 1.82 -2.94
N ILE A 275 6.27 1.88 -4.26
CA ILE A 275 5.43 1.01 -5.08
C ILE A 275 6.35 0.34 -6.12
N PHE A 276 6.37 -0.99 -6.11
CA PHE A 276 7.09 -1.82 -7.08
C PHE A 276 6.08 -2.62 -7.88
N VAL A 277 6.31 -2.78 -9.19
CA VAL A 277 5.40 -3.48 -10.09
C VAL A 277 6.13 -4.45 -11.01
N ASP A 278 5.45 -5.55 -11.33
CA ASP A 278 5.85 -6.49 -12.36
C ASP A 278 4.63 -6.87 -13.21
N GLY A 279 4.80 -6.89 -14.53
CA GLY A 279 3.72 -7.16 -15.48
C GLY A 279 2.71 -6.02 -15.68
N PHE A 280 3.03 -4.80 -15.23
CA PHE A 280 2.25 -3.59 -15.43
C PHE A 280 2.99 -2.57 -16.28
N ASP A 281 2.26 -1.87 -17.15
CA ASP A 281 2.71 -0.59 -17.70
C ASP A 281 2.42 0.51 -16.67
N ILE A 282 3.38 1.40 -16.46
CA ILE A 282 3.26 2.51 -15.52
C ILE A 282 2.78 3.75 -16.27
N ASP A 283 1.66 4.32 -15.86
CA ASP A 283 1.04 5.48 -16.50
C ASP A 283 1.33 6.78 -15.75
N SER A 284 1.36 6.73 -14.41
CA SER A 284 1.64 7.92 -13.59
C SER A 284 2.14 7.56 -12.19
N TYR A 285 2.75 8.55 -11.55
CA TYR A 285 3.13 8.52 -10.14
C TYR A 285 2.88 9.88 -9.51
N MET A 286 2.37 9.92 -8.29
CA MET A 286 2.25 11.14 -7.52
C MET A 286 2.34 10.90 -6.01
N VAL A 287 2.74 11.93 -5.27
CA VAL A 287 2.62 11.99 -3.80
C VAL A 287 1.56 13.03 -3.45
N ALA A 288 0.45 12.59 -2.88
CA ALA A 288 -0.69 13.45 -2.57
C ALA A 288 -0.43 14.24 -1.28
N ARG A 289 -0.40 15.57 -1.38
CA ARG A 289 -0.01 16.48 -0.29
C ARG A 289 -1.07 17.54 0.02
N GLU A 290 -2.29 17.22 -0.27
CA GLU A 290 -3.42 18.09 0.03
C GLU A 290 -3.72 18.05 1.54
N LYS A 291 -4.12 19.19 2.07
CA LYS A 291 -4.69 19.31 3.40
C LYS A 291 -6.20 19.17 3.32
N PHE A 292 -6.79 18.58 4.34
CA PHE A 292 -8.22 18.38 4.45
C PHE A 292 -8.73 18.97 5.76
N PRO A 293 -10.00 19.38 5.82
CA PRO A 293 -10.63 19.78 7.07
C PRO A 293 -10.60 18.64 8.08
N SER A 294 -10.20 18.92 9.32
CA SER A 294 -10.33 18.01 10.45
C SER A 294 -11.61 18.31 11.23
N ALA A 295 -11.96 17.44 12.19
CA ALA A 295 -13.18 17.58 12.98
C ALA A 295 -13.28 18.91 13.76
N ASP A 296 -12.15 19.54 14.06
CA ASP A 296 -12.08 20.86 14.71
C ASP A 296 -12.10 22.04 13.72
N GLY A 297 -12.31 21.76 12.41
CA GLY A 297 -12.36 22.77 11.35
C GLY A 297 -10.99 23.27 10.88
N THR A 298 -9.89 22.77 11.41
CA THR A 298 -8.55 23.13 10.93
C THR A 298 -8.23 22.36 9.65
N SER A 299 -7.33 22.92 8.82
CA SER A 299 -6.86 22.25 7.61
C SER A 299 -5.53 21.56 7.87
N VAL A 300 -5.52 20.23 7.80
CA VAL A 300 -4.38 19.39 8.19
C VAL A 300 -4.01 18.37 7.12
N TYR A 301 -2.77 17.89 7.14
CA TYR A 301 -2.43 16.63 6.51
C TYR A 301 -3.01 15.50 7.35
N PRO A 302 -3.81 14.58 6.76
CA PRO A 302 -4.55 13.58 7.54
C PRO A 302 -3.68 12.61 8.33
N SER A 303 -2.46 12.33 7.86
CA SER A 303 -1.50 11.45 8.54
C SER A 303 -0.07 11.97 8.42
N TYR A 304 0.89 11.34 9.10
CA TYR A 304 2.33 11.60 8.93
C TYR A 304 2.86 11.12 7.57
N GLY A 305 2.25 10.07 6.99
CA GLY A 305 2.50 9.65 5.62
C GLY A 305 1.67 10.45 4.63
N PHE A 306 2.24 10.74 3.46
CA PHE A 306 1.50 11.18 2.31
C PHE A 306 1.13 9.95 1.47
N PRO A 307 -0.08 9.86 0.92
CA PRO A 307 -0.38 8.81 -0.05
C PRO A 307 0.53 8.87 -1.26
N VAL A 308 1.12 7.72 -1.59
CA VAL A 308 1.86 7.50 -2.82
C VAL A 308 0.93 6.78 -3.79
N ILE A 309 0.68 7.36 -4.94
CA ILE A 309 -0.36 6.91 -5.88
C ILE A 309 0.26 6.64 -7.24
N SER A 310 -0.19 5.58 -7.88
CA SER A 310 0.18 5.23 -9.26
C SER A 310 -1.03 4.76 -10.04
N SER A 311 -1.10 5.16 -11.32
CA SER A 311 -2.00 4.57 -12.29
C SER A 311 -1.21 3.55 -13.13
N LEU A 312 -1.76 2.35 -13.28
CA LEU A 312 -1.13 1.21 -13.89
C LEU A 312 -2.05 0.59 -14.94
N LYS A 313 -1.48 -0.11 -15.95
CA LYS A 313 -2.24 -0.86 -16.97
C LYS A 313 -1.72 -2.29 -17.05
N PHE A 314 -2.60 -3.27 -17.21
CA PHE A 314 -2.24 -4.69 -17.30
C PHE A 314 -3.14 -5.50 -18.22
#